data_51ef4217ea77745fc90a3421ac88a505
#
_entry.id   51ef4217ea77745fc90a3421ac88a505
#
_cell.length_a   1.000
_cell.length_b   1.000
_cell.length_c   1.000
_cell.angle_alpha   90.00
_cell.angle_beta   90.00
_cell.angle_gamma   90.00
#
_symmetry.space_group_name_H-M   'P 1'
#
loop_
_entity.id
_entity.type
_entity.pdbx_description
1 polymer ?
#
loop_
_entity_poly.entity_id
_entity_poly.type
_entity_poly.pdbx_seq_one_letter_code
_entity_poly.pdbx_strand_id
1 'polypeptide(L)'
;MANGKRTIEEQIAELQKKQKELKEQEKRLRARKTKEERAKRTKHLIEMGGTIYSILGREFVEGDIERLAAFLKGQDNRGGYFLKAMNDFPKADTADSNNNSKN
;
A
#
# COMPACT_ATOMS: atom_id res chain seq x y z
N MET A 1 2.43 22.68 -51.41
CA MET A 1 2.28 22.54 -50.88
C MET A 1 2.43 22.03 -50.22
N ALA A 2 2.64 21.91 -50.18
CA ALA A 2 2.65 21.24 -49.37
C ALA A 2 2.10 21.52 -48.49
N ASN A 3 1.66 22.03 -48.62
CA ASN A 3 0.94 22.38 -47.92
C ASN A 3 0.63 21.86 -46.79
N GLY A 4 1.03 21.87 -45.81
CA GLY A 4 0.73 21.33 -44.56
C GLY A 4 1.22 19.92 -44.29
N LYS A 5 1.81 19.38 -45.27
CA LYS A 5 2.35 18.03 -45.10
C LYS A 5 3.74 18.10 -44.49
N ARG A 6 3.92 17.38 -43.47
CA ARG A 6 5.24 17.30 -42.81
C ARG A 6 6.11 16.28 -43.49
N THR A 7 7.39 16.52 -43.47
CA THR A 7 8.32 15.50 -43.92
C THR A 7 8.27 14.31 -42.99
N ILE A 8 8.79 13.21 -43.46
CA ILE A 8 8.88 12.01 -42.62
C ILE A 8 9.73 12.28 -41.38
N GLU A 9 10.79 13.06 -41.58
CA GLU A 9 11.66 13.41 -40.47
C GLU A 9 10.95 14.23 -39.40
N GLU A 10 10.10 15.16 -39.85
CA GLU A 10 9.31 15.95 -38.92
C GLU A 10 8.30 15.08 -38.17
N GLN A 11 7.71 14.14 -38.88
CA GLN A 11 6.78 13.22 -38.23
C GLN A 11 7.47 12.35 -37.19
N ILE A 12 8.66 11.88 -37.52
CA ILE A 12 9.44 11.07 -36.58
C ILE A 12 9.78 11.88 -35.33
N ALA A 13 10.24 13.11 -35.55
CA ALA A 13 10.61 13.98 -34.44
C ALA A 13 9.43 14.24 -33.52
N GLU A 14 8.25 14.44 -34.11
CA GLU A 14 7.05 14.70 -33.35
C GLU A 14 6.64 13.49 -32.52
N LEU A 15 6.74 12.31 -33.13
CA LEU A 15 6.43 11.07 -32.40
C LEU A 15 7.40 10.83 -31.27
N GLN A 16 8.66 11.12 -31.50
CA GLN A 16 9.66 10.97 -30.46
C GLN A 16 9.41 11.91 -29.29
N LYS A 17 8.97 13.13 -29.62
CA LYS A 17 8.62 14.09 -28.57
C LYS A 17 7.44 13.59 -27.74
N LYS A 18 6.43 13.04 -28.42
CA LYS A 18 5.28 12.49 -27.72
C LYS A 18 5.65 11.32 -26.85
N GLN A 19 6.53 10.45 -27.35
CA GLN A 19 7.00 9.32 -26.55
C GLN A 19 7.69 9.80 -25.29
N LYS A 20 8.52 10.82 -25.42
CA LYS A 20 9.22 11.37 -24.27
C LYS A 20 8.24 11.92 -23.25
N GLU A 21 7.27 12.66 -23.72
CA GLU A 21 6.26 13.25 -22.84
C GLU A 21 5.45 12.16 -22.12
N LEU A 22 5.08 11.10 -22.87
CA LEU A 22 4.35 10.00 -22.27
C LEU A 22 5.17 9.27 -21.21
N LYS A 23 6.44 9.09 -21.48
CA LYS A 23 7.32 8.46 -20.49
C LYS A 23 7.45 9.28 -19.23
N GLU A 24 7.51 10.60 -19.38
CA GLU A 24 7.57 11.48 -18.21
C GLU A 24 6.27 11.45 -17.43
N GLN A 25 5.14 11.40 -18.12
CA GLN A 25 3.86 11.27 -17.46
C GLN A 25 3.75 9.95 -16.71
N GLU A 26 4.20 8.89 -17.35
CA GLU A 26 4.20 7.58 -16.72
C GLU A 26 5.06 7.58 -15.47
N LYS A 27 6.21 8.20 -15.54
CA LYS A 27 7.12 8.29 -14.40
C LYS A 27 6.45 9.01 -13.23
N ARG A 28 5.77 10.12 -13.53
CA ARG A 28 5.08 10.89 -12.50
C ARG A 28 3.95 10.09 -11.86
N LEU A 29 3.20 9.36 -12.69
CA LEU A 29 2.10 8.55 -12.18
C LEU A 29 2.60 7.40 -11.31
N ARG A 30 3.73 6.79 -11.70
CA ARG A 30 4.32 5.72 -10.88
C ARG A 30 4.81 6.26 -9.54
N ALA A 31 5.43 7.44 -9.57
CA ALA A 31 5.88 8.06 -8.33
C ALA A 31 4.71 8.38 -7.42
N ARG A 32 3.63 8.89 -8.00
CA ARG A 32 2.41 9.19 -7.25
C ARG A 32 1.80 7.94 -6.66
N LYS A 33 1.76 6.87 -7.45
CA LYS A 33 1.22 5.59 -6.98
C LYS A 33 2.03 5.07 -5.80
N THR A 34 3.35 5.12 -5.92
CA THR A 34 4.23 4.67 -4.85
C THR A 34 3.99 5.49 -3.58
N LYS A 35 3.85 6.80 -3.74
CA LYS A 35 3.62 7.68 -2.61
C LYS A 35 2.29 7.35 -1.92
N GLU A 36 1.25 7.12 -2.73
CA GLU A 36 -0.06 6.78 -2.19
C GLU A 36 -0.04 5.42 -1.47
N GLU A 37 0.69 4.46 -2.03
CA GLU A 37 0.81 3.15 -1.40
C GLU A 37 1.56 3.24 -0.08
N ARG A 38 2.59 4.07 -0.03
CA ARG A 38 3.34 4.27 1.21
C ARG A 38 2.47 4.94 2.27
N ALA A 39 1.70 5.94 1.86
CA ALA A 39 0.81 6.63 2.80
C ALA A 39 -0.23 5.67 3.36
N LYS A 40 -0.78 4.81 2.51
CA LYS A 40 -1.76 3.83 2.92
C LYS A 40 -1.15 2.83 3.90
N ARG A 41 0.05 2.38 3.61
CA ARG A 41 0.75 1.45 4.52
C ARG A 41 1.02 2.11 5.86
N THR A 42 1.47 3.36 5.84
CA THR A 42 1.73 4.10 7.05
C THR A 42 0.47 4.25 7.89
N LYS A 43 -0.65 4.54 7.23
CA LYS A 43 -1.92 4.65 7.91
C LYS A 43 -2.28 3.34 8.60
N HIS A 44 -2.12 2.23 7.89
CA HIS A 44 -2.41 0.91 8.46
C HIS A 44 -1.50 0.61 9.66
N LEU A 45 -0.24 0.97 9.56
CA LEU A 45 0.69 0.75 10.68
C LEU A 45 0.30 1.58 11.89
N ILE A 46 -0.13 2.81 11.65
CA ILE A 46 -0.58 3.68 12.74
C ILE A 46 -1.83 3.09 13.41
N GLU A 47 -2.76 2.60 12.61
CA GLU A 47 -3.98 1.99 13.13
C GLU A 47 -3.66 0.73 13.93
N MET A 48 -2.74 -0.07 13.40
CA MET A 48 -2.31 -1.28 14.09
C MET A 48 -1.63 -0.94 15.40
N GLY A 49 -0.74 0.05 15.37
CA GLY A 49 -0.07 0.50 16.58
C GLY A 49 -1.03 1.07 17.60
N GLY A 50 -2.02 1.82 17.14
CA GLY A 50 -3.04 2.36 18.02
C GLY A 50 -3.88 1.28 18.69
N THR A 51 -4.19 0.23 17.94
CA THR A 51 -4.93 -0.90 18.47
C THR A 51 -4.13 -1.60 19.57
N ILE A 52 -2.87 -1.85 19.29
CA ILE A 52 -1.98 -2.49 20.27
C ILE A 52 -1.83 -1.62 21.49
N TYR A 53 -1.67 -0.31 21.28
CA TYR A 53 -1.55 0.64 22.36
C TYR A 53 -2.79 0.58 23.28
N SER A 54 -3.95 0.52 22.65
CA SER A 54 -5.24 0.47 23.34
C SER A 54 -5.34 -0.78 24.21
N ILE A 55 -4.93 -1.91 23.65
CA ILE A 55 -4.96 -3.19 24.38
C ILE A 55 -3.93 -3.20 25.50
N LEU A 56 -2.76 -2.61 25.23
CA LEU A 56 -1.68 -2.54 26.21
C LEU A 56 -2.11 -1.78 27.46
N GLY A 57 -2.83 -0.69 27.28
CA GLY A 57 -3.39 0.08 28.39
C GLY A 57 -2.40 0.93 29.13
N ARG A 58 -1.23 1.15 28.57
CA ARG A 58 -0.22 2.03 29.18
C ARG A 58 0.65 2.60 28.07
N GLU A 59 1.49 3.55 28.42
CA GLU A 59 2.42 4.14 27.45
C GLU A 59 3.45 3.10 27.02
N PHE A 60 3.85 3.21 25.77
CA PHE A 60 4.94 2.39 25.25
C PHE A 60 6.24 2.76 25.97
N VAL A 61 7.02 1.77 26.27
CA VAL A 61 8.35 1.97 26.85
C VAL A 61 9.34 1.19 26.00
N GLU A 62 10.61 1.51 26.19
CA GLU A 62 11.67 0.84 25.46
C GLU A 62 11.61 -0.66 25.67
N GLY A 63 11.79 -1.43 24.62
CA GLY A 63 11.74 -2.88 24.70
C GLY A 63 10.37 -3.47 24.42
N ASP A 64 9.32 -2.65 24.33
CA ASP A 64 7.99 -3.16 24.08
C ASP A 64 7.88 -3.82 22.71
N ILE A 65 8.55 -3.26 21.72
CA ILE A 65 8.50 -3.82 20.37
C ILE A 65 9.13 -5.21 20.36
N GLU A 66 10.27 -5.35 21.02
CA GLU A 66 10.93 -6.64 21.08
C GLU A 66 10.09 -7.68 21.83
N ARG A 67 9.45 -7.26 22.90
CA ARG A 67 8.59 -8.16 23.65
C ARG A 67 7.37 -8.59 22.85
N LEU A 68 6.78 -7.63 22.13
CA LEU A 68 5.63 -7.93 21.28
C LEU A 68 6.03 -8.90 20.16
N ALA A 69 7.16 -8.61 19.51
CA ALA A 69 7.65 -9.47 18.43
C ALA A 69 7.92 -10.88 18.94
N ALA A 70 8.54 -10.98 20.12
CA ALA A 70 8.84 -12.28 20.71
C ALA A 70 7.57 -13.05 21.02
N PHE A 71 6.57 -12.37 21.54
CA PHE A 71 5.30 -13.02 21.85
C PHE A 71 4.63 -13.55 20.58
N LEU A 72 4.54 -12.70 19.56
CA LEU A 72 3.88 -13.09 18.32
C LEU A 72 4.60 -14.23 17.63
N LYS A 73 5.93 -14.18 17.59
CA LYS A 73 6.72 -15.25 17.01
C LYS A 73 6.56 -16.54 17.80
N GLY A 74 6.48 -16.42 19.11
CA GLY A 74 6.28 -17.57 19.98
C GLY A 74 4.95 -18.26 19.69
N GLN A 75 3.89 -17.48 19.51
CA GLN A 75 2.60 -18.04 19.18
C GLN A 75 2.61 -18.75 17.83
N ASP A 76 3.30 -18.17 16.88
CA ASP A 76 3.43 -18.77 15.56
C ASP A 76 4.23 -20.06 15.60
N ASN A 77 5.30 -20.08 16.39
CA ASN A 77 6.13 -21.28 16.52
C ASN A 77 5.39 -22.43 17.18
N ARG A 78 4.43 -22.12 18.03
CA ARG A 78 3.67 -23.15 18.74
C ARG A 78 2.57 -23.79 17.90
N GLY A 79 2.09 -23.11 16.88
CA GLY A 79 1.03 -23.68 16.07
C GLY A 79 0.49 -22.72 15.03
N GLY A 80 1.28 -21.68 14.71
CA GLY A 80 0.85 -20.71 13.74
C GLY A 80 -0.32 -19.88 14.20
N TYR A 81 -0.49 -19.71 15.50
CA TYR A 81 -1.68 -19.07 16.03
C TYR A 81 -1.86 -17.64 15.58
N PHE A 82 -0.76 -16.88 15.52
CA PHE A 82 -0.86 -15.49 15.12
C PHE A 82 -1.27 -15.34 13.65
N LEU A 83 -0.54 -15.99 12.75
CA LEU A 83 -0.85 -15.89 11.33
C LEU A 83 -2.22 -16.50 11.03
N LYS A 84 -2.56 -17.57 11.71
CA LYS A 84 -3.86 -18.20 11.52
C LYS A 84 -4.99 -17.26 11.94
N ALA A 85 -4.84 -16.60 13.05
CA ALA A 85 -5.84 -15.64 13.51
C ALA A 85 -5.98 -14.50 12.52
N MET A 86 -4.86 -14.01 12.00
CA MET A 86 -4.90 -12.89 11.06
C MET A 86 -5.49 -13.27 9.71
N ASN A 87 -5.29 -14.50 9.27
CA ASN A 87 -5.69 -14.93 7.93
C ASN A 87 -7.04 -15.63 7.89
N ASP A 88 -7.38 -16.36 8.93
CA ASP A 88 -8.62 -17.16 8.95
C ASP A 88 -9.77 -16.47 9.63
N PHE A 89 -9.50 -15.39 10.31
CA PHE A 89 -10.54 -14.66 11.01
C PHE A 89 -11.57 -14.14 10.01
N PRO A 90 -12.88 -14.28 10.28
CA PRO A 90 -13.90 -13.78 9.33
C PRO A 90 -13.73 -12.30 9.14
N LYS A 91 -13.82 -11.93 7.93
CA LYS A 91 -13.75 -10.50 7.63
C LYS A 91 -15.09 -9.91 7.89
N ALA A 92 -15.49 -9.93 8.61
CA ALA A 92 -16.70 -9.58 8.97
C ALA A 92 -17.55 -8.78 8.40
N ASP A 93 -17.36 -9.31 8.48
CA ASP A 93 -17.91 -9.08 8.38
C ASP A 93 -18.04 -8.02 8.01
N THR A 94 -17.60 -8.17 7.55
CA THR A 94 -17.51 -7.27 7.21
C THR A 94 -17.82 -6.75 6.58
N ALA A 95 -18.20 -7.26 6.55
CA ALA A 95 -18.48 -6.64 6.07
C ALA A 95 -18.84 -6.33 5.71
N ASP A 96 -19.05 -6.81 5.57
CA ASP A 96 -19.33 -6.33 5.21
C ASP A 96 -19.39 -5.94 4.98
N SER A 97 -19.66 -6.34 4.99
CA SER A 97 -19.70 -5.82 4.55
C SER A 97 -19.69 -5.52 4.19
N ASN A 98 -20.17 -5.96 4.03
CA ASN A 98 -20.15 -5.52 3.55
C ASN A 98 -20.29 -5.26 3.52
N ASN A 99 -20.80 -5.66 3.60
CA ASN A 99 -20.88 -5.24 3.48
C ASN A 99 -20.94 -4.89 3.72
N ASN A 100 -21.47 -5.25 3.88
CA ASN A 100 -21.45 -4.78 3.99
C ASN A 100 -21.38 -4.50 4.43
N SER A 101 -21.84 -4.72 4.69
CA SER A 101 -21.70 -4.33 4.94
C SER A 101 -21.48 -4.15 5.39
N LYS A 102 -21.91 -4.20 5.61
CA LYS A 102 -21.59 -3.95 5.85
C LYS A 102 -21.17 -3.82 6.01
N ASN A 103 -21.79 -4.39 6.14
CA ASN A 103 -21.28 -4.22 6.14
C ASN A 103 -20.98 -4.10 6.08
#